data_e39587bf278a75412ea1ca25703ecf19
#
_entry.id   e39587bf278a75412ea1ca25703ecf19
#
_cell.length_a   1.000
_cell.length_b   1.000
_cell.length_c   1.000
_cell.angle_alpha   90.00
_cell.angle_beta   90.00
_cell.angle_gamma   90.00
#
_symmetry.space_group_name_H-M   'P 1'
#
loop_
_entity.id
_entity.type
_entity.pdbx_description
1 polymer ?
#
loop_
_entity_poly.entity_id
_entity_poly.type
_entity_poly.pdbx_seq_one_letter_code
_entity_poly.pdbx_strand_id
1 'polypeptide(L)'
;EFDLVKRDAQGNILNSVVHLLTRPSENPALNINQDFLLERVLRKHPDVIGVGEMRSAAESLSAAESSRTGHTVCTTIHSNSCNSTYRRMMTLAKRKYNMDDSILMQIMVEAYPIIVFTKQLEDRSRKIMEIIEGEDYQDGRLIAHSLYKYEVEDNVTDDRGETRVVGHHKKIGLISDSLKKRLLDNGISNKELEEFMQPPKEVG
;
A
#
# COMPACT_ATOMS: atom_id res chain seq x y z
N GLU A 1 5.29 -13.49 -8.31
CA GLU A 1 4.36 -12.79 -9.21
C GLU A 1 2.95 -13.24 -8.88
N PHE A 2 2.00 -12.30 -8.83
CA PHE A 2 0.61 -12.60 -8.50
C PHE A 2 -0.18 -12.77 -9.79
N ASP A 3 -0.91 -13.87 -9.91
CA ASP A 3 -1.97 -13.97 -10.90
C ASP A 3 -3.22 -13.27 -10.37
N LEU A 4 -3.53 -12.09 -10.90
CA LEU A 4 -4.69 -11.30 -10.52
C LEU A 4 -5.94 -11.66 -11.33
N VAL A 5 -5.85 -12.66 -12.21
CA VAL A 5 -6.99 -13.12 -13.03
C VAL A 5 -7.99 -13.85 -12.13
N LYS A 6 -9.18 -13.26 -12.01
CA LYS A 6 -10.32 -13.91 -11.32
C LYS A 6 -11.04 -14.84 -12.28
N ARG A 7 -11.38 -16.02 -11.79
CA ARG A 7 -12.16 -17.01 -12.54
C ARG A 7 -13.38 -17.45 -11.73
N ASP A 8 -14.47 -17.76 -12.44
CA ASP A 8 -15.61 -18.42 -11.81
C ASP A 8 -15.35 -19.94 -11.60
N ALA A 9 -16.34 -20.64 -11.02
CA ALA A 9 -16.26 -22.09 -10.78
C ALA A 9 -16.14 -22.92 -12.09
N GLN A 10 -16.49 -22.34 -13.23
CA GLN A 10 -16.42 -22.94 -14.56
C GLN A 10 -15.11 -22.59 -15.28
N GLY A 11 -14.24 -21.74 -14.67
CA GLY A 11 -12.97 -21.32 -15.23
C GLY A 11 -13.03 -20.09 -16.13
N ASN A 12 -14.19 -19.44 -16.30
CA ASN A 12 -14.33 -18.23 -17.10
C ASN A 12 -13.66 -17.03 -16.40
N ILE A 13 -13.02 -16.18 -17.18
CA ILE A 13 -12.35 -14.97 -16.67
C ILE A 13 -13.39 -13.90 -16.33
N LEU A 14 -13.36 -13.39 -15.10
CA LEU A 14 -14.29 -12.39 -14.59
C LEU A 14 -13.75 -10.96 -14.63
N ASN A 15 -12.47 -10.76 -14.86
CA ASN A 15 -11.84 -9.45 -14.92
C ASN A 15 -10.82 -9.36 -16.03
N SER A 16 -10.58 -8.13 -16.54
CA SER A 16 -9.54 -7.88 -17.55
C SER A 16 -8.22 -7.56 -16.84
N VAL A 17 -7.19 -8.38 -17.05
CA VAL A 17 -5.86 -8.19 -16.45
C VAL A 17 -4.81 -8.24 -17.54
N VAL A 18 -3.90 -7.26 -17.54
CA VAL A 18 -2.72 -7.23 -18.40
C VAL A 18 -1.48 -7.28 -17.51
N HIS A 19 -0.68 -8.34 -17.65
CA HIS A 19 0.61 -8.46 -16.98
C HIS A 19 1.70 -7.86 -17.86
N LEU A 20 2.40 -6.86 -17.33
CA LEU A 20 3.53 -6.21 -17.98
C LEU A 20 4.81 -6.63 -17.26
N LEU A 21 5.80 -7.11 -18.01
CA LEU A 21 7.06 -7.58 -17.47
C LEU A 21 8.21 -6.70 -17.94
N THR A 22 9.12 -6.39 -17.02
CA THR A 22 10.39 -5.75 -17.35
C THR A 22 11.26 -6.72 -18.15
N ARG A 23 12.03 -6.17 -19.10
CA ARG A 23 13.01 -6.92 -19.88
C ARG A 23 14.33 -6.16 -19.87
N PRO A 24 15.24 -6.48 -18.93
CA PRO A 24 16.57 -5.89 -18.91
C PRO A 24 17.34 -6.21 -20.20
N SER A 25 18.08 -5.24 -20.73
CA SER A 25 18.94 -5.42 -21.89
C SER A 25 20.20 -4.56 -21.74
N GLU A 26 21.35 -5.08 -22.17
CA GLU A 26 22.59 -4.30 -22.28
C GLU A 26 22.48 -3.18 -23.33
N ASN A 27 21.65 -3.40 -24.35
CA ASN A 27 21.29 -2.35 -25.29
C ASN A 27 20.21 -1.45 -24.70
N PRO A 28 20.50 -0.16 -24.40
CA PRO A 28 19.53 0.76 -23.81
C PRO A 28 18.23 0.91 -24.62
N ALA A 29 18.31 0.81 -25.96
CA ALA A 29 17.15 0.93 -26.84
C ALA A 29 16.17 -0.25 -26.72
N LEU A 30 16.62 -1.39 -26.19
CA LEU A 30 15.82 -2.60 -25.99
C LEU A 30 15.47 -2.85 -24.52
N ASN A 31 15.93 -1.98 -23.61
CA ASN A 31 15.71 -2.12 -22.19
C ASN A 31 14.29 -1.66 -21.82
N ILE A 32 13.46 -2.60 -21.38
CA ILE A 32 12.11 -2.33 -20.86
C ILE A 32 12.18 -2.33 -19.33
N ASN A 33 12.28 -1.15 -18.76
CA ASN A 33 12.26 -0.95 -17.31
C ASN A 33 10.85 -0.61 -16.80
N GLN A 34 10.69 -0.49 -15.51
CA GLN A 34 9.39 -0.23 -14.88
C GLN A 34 8.86 1.17 -15.19
N ASP A 35 9.70 2.19 -15.31
CA ASP A 35 9.29 3.54 -15.74
C ASP A 35 8.64 3.51 -17.11
N PHE A 36 9.30 2.87 -18.06
CA PHE A 36 8.75 2.71 -19.41
C PHE A 36 7.38 2.02 -19.38
N LEU A 37 7.22 1.00 -18.54
CA LEU A 37 5.95 0.29 -18.41
C LEU A 37 4.88 1.16 -17.77
N LEU A 38 5.20 1.95 -16.74
CA LEU A 38 4.27 2.88 -16.08
C LEU A 38 3.76 3.96 -17.05
N GLU A 39 4.65 4.56 -17.85
CA GLU A 39 4.22 5.51 -18.88
C GLU A 39 3.26 4.88 -19.92
N ARG A 40 3.47 3.62 -20.26
CA ARG A 40 2.64 2.92 -21.26
C ARG A 40 1.32 2.44 -20.70
N VAL A 41 1.28 2.03 -19.41
CA VAL A 41 0.05 1.55 -18.80
C VAL A 41 -1.01 2.66 -18.68
N LEU A 42 -0.60 3.90 -18.43
CA LEU A 42 -1.52 5.05 -18.37
C LEU A 42 -2.30 5.26 -19.69
N ARG A 43 -1.73 4.85 -20.83
CA ARG A 43 -2.39 4.94 -22.15
C ARG A 43 -3.35 3.79 -22.45
N LYS A 44 -3.50 2.85 -21.51
CA LYS A 44 -4.40 1.69 -21.65
C LYS A 44 -5.69 1.84 -20.87
N HIS A 45 -5.91 3.02 -20.25
CA HIS A 45 -7.08 3.34 -19.43
C HIS A 45 -7.35 2.29 -18.34
N PRO A 46 -6.38 1.97 -17.46
CA PRO A 46 -6.59 0.99 -16.42
C PRO A 46 -7.42 1.58 -15.27
N ASP A 47 -8.30 0.78 -14.70
CA ASP A 47 -8.98 1.13 -13.43
C ASP A 47 -8.03 1.03 -12.25
N VAL A 48 -7.14 0.01 -12.26
CA VAL A 48 -6.17 -0.26 -11.21
C VAL A 48 -4.80 -0.56 -11.80
N ILE A 49 -3.76 0.07 -11.26
CA ILE A 49 -2.35 -0.19 -11.59
C ILE A 49 -1.69 -0.91 -10.42
N GLY A 50 -1.30 -2.16 -10.63
CA GLY A 50 -0.51 -2.93 -9.67
C GLY A 50 0.99 -2.80 -9.98
N VAL A 51 1.75 -2.14 -9.10
CA VAL A 51 3.22 -2.08 -9.17
C VAL A 51 3.78 -3.13 -8.22
N GLY A 52 4.46 -4.14 -8.75
CA GLY A 52 4.87 -5.30 -7.97
C GLY A 52 5.67 -4.97 -6.72
N GLU A 53 6.68 -4.09 -6.84
CA GLU A 53 7.47 -3.60 -5.70
C GLU A 53 8.17 -2.30 -6.06
N MET A 54 8.26 -1.38 -5.11
CA MET A 54 9.07 -0.17 -5.21
C MET A 54 10.50 -0.42 -4.72
N ARG A 55 11.47 -0.36 -5.63
CA ARG A 55 12.91 -0.53 -5.34
C ARG A 55 13.75 0.64 -5.83
N SER A 56 13.26 1.42 -6.78
CA SER A 56 13.96 2.52 -7.43
C SER A 56 13.27 3.86 -7.24
N ALA A 57 14.00 4.93 -7.57
CA ALA A 57 13.48 6.29 -7.55
C ALA A 57 12.30 6.47 -8.51
N ALA A 58 12.44 5.88 -9.67
CA ALA A 58 11.48 5.98 -10.73
C ALA A 58 10.16 5.31 -10.36
N GLU A 59 10.21 4.08 -9.87
CA GLU A 59 9.04 3.33 -9.39
C GLU A 59 8.31 4.10 -8.29
N SER A 60 9.06 4.72 -7.36
CA SER A 60 8.46 5.47 -6.27
C SER A 60 7.69 6.69 -6.76
N LEU A 61 8.31 7.55 -7.57
CA LEU A 61 7.68 8.80 -8.01
C LEU A 61 6.66 8.59 -9.12
N SER A 62 6.99 7.79 -10.16
CA SER A 62 6.09 7.59 -11.29
C SER A 62 4.80 6.86 -10.90
N ALA A 63 4.86 5.92 -9.95
CA ALA A 63 3.67 5.28 -9.42
C ALA A 63 2.84 6.23 -8.56
N ALA A 64 3.46 7.09 -7.74
CA ALA A 64 2.77 8.11 -6.98
C ALA A 64 2.05 9.12 -7.90
N GLU A 65 2.72 9.60 -8.95
CA GLU A 65 2.11 10.51 -9.94
C GLU A 65 0.94 9.83 -10.67
N SER A 66 1.03 8.54 -10.97
CA SER A 66 -0.09 7.80 -11.57
C SER A 66 -1.32 7.80 -10.65
N SER A 67 -1.14 7.66 -9.32
CA SER A 67 -2.23 7.77 -8.35
C SER A 67 -2.83 9.17 -8.32
N ARG A 68 -2.01 10.21 -8.36
CA ARG A 68 -2.46 11.62 -8.35
C ARG A 68 -3.19 12.03 -9.63
N THR A 69 -2.98 11.33 -10.72
CA THR A 69 -3.68 11.56 -12.00
C THR A 69 -4.99 10.79 -12.15
N GLY A 70 -5.51 10.23 -11.05
CA GLY A 70 -6.86 9.64 -10.99
C GLY A 70 -6.91 8.11 -11.11
N HIS A 71 -5.76 7.42 -11.12
CA HIS A 71 -5.74 5.96 -11.17
C HIS A 71 -5.64 5.37 -9.75
N THR A 72 -6.31 4.25 -9.53
CA THR A 72 -6.06 3.46 -8.30
C THR A 72 -4.74 2.73 -8.43
N VAL A 73 -3.79 3.01 -7.54
CA VAL A 73 -2.47 2.36 -7.54
C VAL A 73 -2.29 1.55 -6.27
N CYS A 74 -1.84 0.30 -6.43
CA CYS A 74 -1.37 -0.53 -5.32
C CYS A 74 0.04 -1.02 -5.59
N THR A 75 0.84 -1.11 -4.52
CA THR A 75 2.25 -1.52 -4.61
C THR A 75 2.72 -2.12 -3.31
N THR A 76 3.89 -2.76 -3.34
CA THR A 76 4.59 -3.22 -2.14
C THR A 76 5.94 -2.51 -1.99
N ILE A 77 6.40 -2.40 -0.76
CA ILE A 77 7.69 -1.81 -0.43
C ILE A 77 8.21 -2.40 0.90
N HIS A 78 9.49 -2.71 0.98
CA HIS A 78 10.10 -3.10 2.24
C HIS A 78 10.29 -1.90 3.17
N SER A 79 9.70 -2.00 4.36
CA SER A 79 9.79 -0.97 5.41
C SER A 79 9.67 -1.61 6.80
N ASN A 80 10.03 -0.86 7.85
CA ASN A 80 9.99 -1.36 9.24
C ASN A 80 8.70 -0.98 9.99
N SER A 81 7.90 -0.07 9.44
CA SER A 81 6.60 0.35 10.00
C SER A 81 5.80 1.12 8.95
N CYS A 82 4.51 1.35 9.22
CA CYS A 82 3.67 2.21 8.37
C CYS A 82 4.29 3.61 8.17
N ASN A 83 4.65 4.29 9.24
CA ASN A 83 5.21 5.65 9.17
C ASN A 83 6.56 5.71 8.44
N SER A 84 7.40 4.69 8.61
CA SER A 84 8.69 4.63 7.91
C SER A 84 8.55 4.36 6.42
N THR A 85 7.40 3.86 5.98
CA THR A 85 7.10 3.61 4.56
C THR A 85 7.14 4.90 3.74
N TYR A 86 6.52 5.98 4.22
CA TYR A 86 6.55 7.27 3.54
C TYR A 86 7.97 7.82 3.39
N ARG A 87 8.75 7.76 4.46
CA ARG A 87 10.18 8.17 4.41
C ARG A 87 10.98 7.31 3.46
N ARG A 88 10.69 6.01 3.40
CA ARG A 88 11.35 5.08 2.48
C ARG A 88 11.05 5.44 1.03
N MET A 89 9.79 5.71 0.68
CA MET A 89 9.39 6.16 -0.65
C MET A 89 10.08 7.46 -1.04
N MET A 90 10.04 8.47 -0.17
CA MET A 90 10.74 9.75 -0.37
C MET A 90 12.25 9.54 -0.58
N THR A 91 12.90 8.72 0.26
CA THR A 91 14.34 8.43 0.12
C THR A 91 14.68 7.74 -1.20
N LEU A 92 13.81 6.85 -1.68
CA LEU A 92 13.98 6.23 -3.00
C LEU A 92 13.89 7.27 -4.12
N ALA A 93 12.87 8.14 -4.09
CA ALA A 93 12.68 9.20 -5.07
C ALA A 93 13.89 10.15 -5.14
N LYS A 94 14.45 10.53 -4.01
CA LYS A 94 15.63 11.43 -3.91
C LYS A 94 16.91 10.88 -4.54
N ARG A 95 17.01 9.59 -4.77
CA ARG A 95 18.18 9.01 -5.46
C ARG A 95 18.35 9.52 -6.91
N LYS A 96 17.27 9.99 -7.52
CA LYS A 96 17.26 10.45 -8.91
C LYS A 96 16.73 11.88 -9.05
N TYR A 97 15.79 12.28 -8.21
CA TYR A 97 15.08 13.54 -8.33
C TYR A 97 15.52 14.52 -7.24
N ASN A 98 16.02 15.67 -7.66
CA ASN A 98 16.41 16.75 -6.74
C ASN A 98 15.20 17.61 -6.41
N MET A 99 14.31 17.06 -5.57
CA MET A 99 13.12 17.76 -5.07
C MET A 99 13.23 17.94 -3.56
N ASP A 100 12.53 18.95 -3.04
CA ASP A 100 12.43 19.18 -1.61
C ASP A 100 11.77 17.99 -0.89
N ASP A 101 12.24 17.70 0.32
CA ASP A 101 11.74 16.57 1.14
C ASP A 101 10.26 16.73 1.45
N SER A 102 9.82 17.95 1.74
CA SER A 102 8.43 18.24 2.08
C SER A 102 7.51 18.00 0.87
N ILE A 103 7.92 18.40 -0.32
CA ILE A 103 7.17 18.18 -1.56
C ILE A 103 7.05 16.67 -1.84
N LEU A 104 8.16 15.94 -1.75
CA LEU A 104 8.13 14.49 -1.95
C LEU A 104 7.25 13.77 -0.92
N MET A 105 7.32 14.19 0.35
CA MET A 105 6.47 13.60 1.39
C MET A 105 4.99 13.87 1.14
N GLN A 106 4.62 15.10 0.75
CA GLN A 106 3.23 15.43 0.37
C GLN A 106 2.75 14.56 -0.79
N ILE A 107 3.56 14.42 -1.85
CA ILE A 107 3.24 13.56 -3.00
C ILE A 107 2.97 12.11 -2.53
N MET A 108 3.82 11.56 -1.65
CA MET A 108 3.67 10.18 -1.19
C MET A 108 2.42 9.99 -0.32
N VAL A 109 2.12 10.92 0.57
CA VAL A 109 0.93 10.85 1.43
C VAL A 109 -0.35 10.99 0.61
N GLU A 110 -0.40 11.93 -0.33
CA GLU A 110 -1.54 12.12 -1.22
C GLU A 110 -1.80 10.89 -2.12
N ALA A 111 -0.71 10.29 -2.64
CA ALA A 111 -0.79 9.12 -3.52
C ALA A 111 -1.21 7.84 -2.79
N TYR A 112 -0.76 7.67 -1.56
CA TYR A 112 -0.95 6.45 -0.77
C TYR A 112 -1.53 6.76 0.61
N PRO A 113 -2.81 7.13 0.69
CA PRO A 113 -3.44 7.46 1.97
C PRO A 113 -3.52 6.26 2.92
N ILE A 114 -3.52 5.04 2.41
CA ILE A 114 -3.57 3.81 3.22
C ILE A 114 -2.26 3.04 3.11
N ILE A 115 -1.65 2.78 4.26
CA ILE A 115 -0.49 1.89 4.38
C ILE A 115 -0.86 0.68 5.23
N VAL A 116 -0.59 -0.51 4.68
CA VAL A 116 -0.78 -1.78 5.37
C VAL A 116 0.59 -2.38 5.67
N PHE A 117 0.94 -2.48 6.94
CA PHE A 117 2.20 -3.07 7.38
C PHE A 117 2.02 -4.52 7.78
N THR A 118 2.75 -5.41 7.12
CA THR A 118 2.75 -6.84 7.39
C THR A 118 4.11 -7.28 7.93
N LYS A 119 4.10 -8.25 8.83
CA LYS A 119 5.33 -8.84 9.40
C LYS A 119 5.18 -10.35 9.55
N GLN A 120 6.26 -11.08 9.35
CA GLN A 120 6.37 -12.46 9.80
C GLN A 120 6.80 -12.45 11.26
N LEU A 121 6.02 -13.11 12.12
CA LEU A 121 6.28 -13.23 13.56
C LEU A 121 7.17 -14.44 13.85
N GLU A 122 7.54 -14.63 15.13
CA GLU A 122 8.47 -15.65 15.58
C GLU A 122 7.94 -17.07 15.28
N ASP A 123 6.64 -17.28 15.38
CA ASP A 123 5.95 -18.53 15.02
C ASP A 123 5.79 -18.73 13.49
N ARG A 124 6.53 -17.96 12.68
CA ARG A 124 6.46 -17.92 11.22
C ARG A 124 5.11 -17.53 10.63
N SER A 125 4.12 -17.24 11.45
CA SER A 125 2.84 -16.68 10.96
C SER A 125 3.06 -15.28 10.38
N ARG A 126 2.30 -14.93 9.34
CA ARG A 126 2.29 -13.58 8.76
C ARG A 126 1.05 -12.86 9.21
N LYS A 127 1.23 -11.69 9.81
CA LYS A 127 0.15 -10.86 10.33
C LYS A 127 0.20 -9.47 9.71
N ILE A 128 -0.98 -8.87 9.54
CA ILE A 128 -1.10 -7.42 9.35
C ILE A 128 -0.90 -6.81 10.73
N MET A 129 0.23 -6.13 10.92
CA MET A 129 0.58 -5.54 12.21
C MET A 129 -0.12 -4.20 12.44
N GLU A 130 -0.28 -3.42 11.38
CA GLU A 130 -0.89 -2.11 11.46
C GLU A 130 -1.46 -1.69 10.10
N ILE A 131 -2.57 -0.96 10.14
CA ILE A 131 -3.11 -0.20 9.01
C ILE A 131 -3.23 1.24 9.48
N ILE A 132 -2.64 2.18 8.73
CA ILE A 132 -2.78 3.61 9.00
C ILE A 132 -3.43 4.32 7.84
N GLU A 133 -4.06 5.45 8.15
CA GLU A 133 -4.35 6.50 7.21
C GLU A 133 -3.31 7.61 7.35
N GLY A 134 -2.67 7.99 6.23
CA GLY A 134 -1.89 9.22 6.10
C GLY A 134 -2.78 10.31 5.53
N GLU A 135 -2.96 11.38 6.28
CA GLU A 135 -3.85 12.47 5.90
C GLU A 135 -3.11 13.60 5.21
N ASP A 136 -1.94 13.98 5.75
CA ASP A 136 -1.19 15.12 5.26
C ASP A 136 0.27 15.11 5.72
N TYR A 137 1.07 16.03 5.16
CA TYR A 137 2.42 16.33 5.62
C TYR A 137 2.59 17.83 5.72
N GLN A 138 2.67 18.35 6.95
CA GLN A 138 2.76 19.78 7.25
C GLN A 138 3.86 20.04 8.28
N ASP A 139 4.58 21.15 8.13
CA ASP A 139 5.62 21.62 9.06
C ASP A 139 6.66 20.54 9.42
N GLY A 140 7.05 19.72 8.44
CA GLY A 140 8.01 18.64 8.63
C GLY A 140 7.46 17.40 9.36
N ARG A 141 6.14 17.31 9.54
CA ARG A 141 5.48 16.23 10.27
C ARG A 141 4.46 15.51 9.41
N LEU A 142 4.51 14.18 9.46
CA LEU A 142 3.46 13.33 8.93
C LEU A 142 2.24 13.37 9.86
N ILE A 143 1.09 13.73 9.30
CA ILE A 143 -0.21 13.63 9.96
C ILE A 143 -0.81 12.29 9.51
N ALA A 144 -0.85 11.35 10.44
CA ALA A 144 -1.35 10.01 10.20
C ALA A 144 -1.90 9.41 11.49
N HIS A 145 -2.86 8.52 11.38
CA HIS A 145 -3.42 7.80 12.52
C HIS A 145 -3.66 6.32 12.19
N SER A 146 -3.65 5.49 13.23
CA SER A 146 -3.88 4.06 13.09
C SER A 146 -5.37 3.76 13.00
N LEU A 147 -5.74 2.93 12.03
CA LEU A 147 -7.08 2.38 11.87
C LEU A 147 -7.21 1.02 12.56
N TYR A 148 -6.23 0.15 12.36
CA TYR A 148 -6.17 -1.19 12.95
C TYR A 148 -4.76 -1.52 13.41
N LYS A 149 -4.64 -2.27 14.51
CA LYS A 149 -3.38 -2.86 15.00
C LYS A 149 -3.56 -4.33 15.37
N TYR A 150 -2.50 -5.10 15.23
CA TYR A 150 -2.36 -6.41 15.83
C TYR A 150 -1.66 -6.24 17.18
N GLU A 151 -2.38 -6.54 18.26
CA GLU A 151 -1.83 -6.52 19.63
C GLU A 151 -1.32 -7.93 19.94
N VAL A 152 -0.01 -8.05 20.15
CA VAL A 152 0.60 -9.29 20.66
C VAL A 152 0.40 -9.30 22.17
N GLU A 153 -0.27 -10.33 22.68
CA GLU A 153 -0.55 -10.51 24.10
C GLU A 153 0.51 -11.37 24.77
N ASP A 154 0.95 -12.41 24.08
CA ASP A 154 1.93 -13.36 24.63
C ASP A 154 2.70 -14.10 23.54
N ASN A 155 3.86 -14.64 23.92
CA ASN A 155 4.64 -15.57 23.14
C ASN A 155 4.80 -16.87 23.96
N VAL A 156 3.98 -17.87 23.65
CA VAL A 156 3.95 -19.15 24.36
C VAL A 156 4.88 -20.13 23.68
N THR A 157 5.86 -20.65 24.43
CA THR A 157 6.76 -21.70 23.95
C THR A 157 6.36 -23.04 24.56
N ASP A 158 6.18 -24.06 23.74
CA ASP A 158 5.82 -25.40 24.16
C ASP A 158 7.06 -26.22 24.65
N ASP A 159 6.81 -27.40 25.15
CA ASP A 159 7.85 -28.33 25.63
C ASP A 159 8.83 -28.76 24.53
N ARG A 160 8.53 -28.54 23.27
CA ARG A 160 9.38 -28.86 22.11
C ARG A 160 10.22 -27.65 21.68
N GLY A 161 10.04 -26.48 22.34
CA GLY A 161 10.71 -25.23 22.01
C GLY A 161 10.08 -24.48 20.83
N GLU A 162 8.87 -24.86 20.38
CA GLU A 162 8.15 -24.13 19.34
C GLU A 162 7.40 -22.96 19.96
N THR A 163 7.64 -21.77 19.43
CA THR A 163 6.97 -20.54 19.88
C THR A 163 5.70 -20.32 19.08
N ARG A 164 4.61 -19.99 19.78
CA ARG A 164 3.35 -19.53 19.21
C ARG A 164 3.07 -18.10 19.68
N VAL A 165 2.80 -17.22 18.73
CA VAL A 165 2.41 -15.83 19.04
C VAL A 165 0.90 -15.76 19.24
N VAL A 166 0.47 -15.32 20.42
CA VAL A 166 -0.94 -15.09 20.78
C VAL A 166 -1.23 -13.61 20.68
N GLY A 167 -2.34 -13.27 20.06
CA GLY A 167 -2.76 -11.88 19.90
C GLY A 167 -3.99 -11.76 19.01
N HIS A 168 -4.50 -10.55 18.88
CA HIS A 168 -5.70 -10.27 18.11
C HIS A 168 -5.60 -8.93 17.36
N HIS A 169 -6.42 -8.76 16.33
CA HIS A 169 -6.57 -7.48 15.64
C HIS A 169 -7.58 -6.61 16.38
N LYS A 170 -7.18 -5.36 16.60
CA LYS A 170 -8.01 -4.35 17.26
C LYS A 170 -8.22 -3.17 16.33
N LYS A 171 -9.45 -2.73 16.23
CA LYS A 171 -9.77 -1.45 15.59
C LYS A 171 -9.36 -0.32 16.53
N ILE A 172 -8.61 0.65 16.02
CA ILE A 172 -8.05 1.76 16.79
C ILE A 172 -8.76 3.07 16.46
N GLY A 173 -8.99 3.32 15.17
CA GLY A 173 -9.53 4.58 14.70
C GLY A 173 -10.55 4.42 13.59
N LEU A 174 -11.02 5.57 13.11
CA LEU A 174 -11.96 5.70 11.99
C LEU A 174 -11.20 6.34 10.82
N ILE A 175 -11.68 6.09 9.61
CA ILE A 175 -11.20 6.84 8.45
C ILE A 175 -11.61 8.32 8.57
N SER A 176 -10.76 9.21 8.06
CA SER A 176 -11.04 10.65 8.05
C SER A 176 -12.25 10.98 7.16
N ASP A 177 -12.85 12.14 7.39
CA ASP A 177 -13.92 12.66 6.51
C ASP A 177 -13.41 12.90 5.09
N SER A 178 -12.14 13.26 4.93
CA SER A 178 -11.47 13.43 3.63
C SER A 178 -11.40 12.12 2.86
N LEU A 179 -10.91 11.06 3.50
CA LEU A 179 -10.85 9.74 2.88
C LEU A 179 -12.23 9.17 2.60
N LYS A 180 -13.18 9.33 3.54
CA LYS A 180 -14.58 8.95 3.33
C LYS A 180 -15.16 9.60 2.09
N LYS A 181 -15.00 10.93 1.96
CA LYS A 181 -15.47 11.65 0.78
C LYS A 181 -14.83 11.12 -0.50
N ARG A 182 -13.51 10.93 -0.50
CA ARG A 182 -12.77 10.37 -1.64
C ARG A 182 -13.28 8.99 -2.06
N LEU A 183 -13.60 8.12 -1.10
CA LEU A 183 -14.16 6.79 -1.37
C LEU A 183 -15.57 6.86 -1.96
N LEU A 184 -16.43 7.73 -1.42
CA LEU A 184 -17.78 7.96 -1.94
C LEU A 184 -17.73 8.52 -3.37
N ASP A 185 -16.89 9.52 -3.64
CA ASP A 185 -16.71 10.11 -4.97
C ASP A 185 -16.20 9.07 -6.00
N ASN A 186 -15.54 8.01 -5.54
CA ASN A 186 -15.08 6.88 -6.36
C ASN A 186 -16.06 5.67 -6.35
N GLY A 187 -17.30 5.87 -5.93
CA GLY A 187 -18.37 4.88 -6.10
C GLY A 187 -18.53 3.86 -4.97
N ILE A 188 -17.77 3.99 -3.87
CA ILE A 188 -17.97 3.14 -2.68
C ILE A 188 -19.23 3.63 -1.95
N SER A 189 -20.15 2.73 -1.62
CA SER A 189 -21.40 3.08 -0.96
C SER A 189 -21.21 3.35 0.54
N ASN A 190 -22.12 4.14 1.14
CA ASN A 190 -22.14 4.34 2.59
C ASN A 190 -22.26 3.01 3.36
N LYS A 191 -22.98 2.05 2.81
CA LYS A 191 -23.14 0.72 3.43
C LYS A 191 -21.80 -0.03 3.52
N GLU A 192 -20.96 0.05 2.47
CA GLU A 192 -19.64 -0.57 2.46
C GLU A 192 -18.66 0.14 3.42
N LEU A 193 -18.87 1.45 3.64
CA LEU A 193 -18.06 2.23 4.57
C LEU A 193 -18.52 2.12 6.02
N GLU A 194 -19.71 1.57 6.28
CA GLU A 194 -20.32 1.55 7.62
C GLU A 194 -19.38 0.95 8.68
N GLU A 195 -18.72 -0.17 8.37
CA GLU A 195 -17.79 -0.81 9.30
C GLU A 195 -16.60 0.10 9.66
N PHE A 196 -16.09 0.85 8.69
CA PHE A 196 -14.94 1.76 8.90
C PHE A 196 -15.32 3.03 9.65
N MET A 197 -16.62 3.36 9.69
CA MET A 197 -17.19 4.55 10.35
C MET A 197 -17.73 4.27 11.75
N GLN A 198 -17.86 2.99 12.15
CA GLN A 198 -18.27 2.66 13.51
C GLN A 198 -17.10 2.77 14.48
N PRO A 199 -17.29 3.34 15.70
CA PRO A 199 -16.24 3.40 16.69
C PRO A 199 -15.75 2.00 17.09
N PRO A 200 -14.50 1.87 17.58
CA PRO A 200 -14.02 0.62 18.13
C PRO A 200 -14.98 0.09 19.18
N LYS A 201 -15.29 -1.21 19.14
CA LYS A 201 -16.07 -1.83 20.22
C LYS A 201 -15.23 -1.82 21.47
N GLU A 202 -15.76 -1.27 22.57
CA GLU A 202 -15.14 -1.43 23.88
C GLU A 202 -15.11 -2.93 24.21
N VAL A 203 -13.91 -3.46 24.38
CA VAL A 203 -13.72 -4.81 24.91
C VAL A 203 -13.91 -4.69 26.42
N GLY A 204 -15.09 -5.10 26.89
CA GLY A 204 -15.41 -5.20 28.31
C GLY A 204 -14.66 -6.37 28.99
#